data_e65a7315509aad5aefac095d8fdc44e6
#
_entry.id   e65a7315509aad5aefac095d8fdc44e6
#
_cell.length_a   1.000
_cell.length_b   1.000
_cell.length_c   1.000
_cell.angle_alpha   90.00
_cell.angle_beta   90.00
_cell.angle_gamma   90.00
#
_symmetry.space_group_name_H-M   'P 1'
#
loop_
_entity.id
_entity.type
_entity.pdbx_description
1 polymer ?
#
loop_
_entity_poly.entity_id
_entity_poly.type
_entity_poly.pdbx_seq_one_letter_code
_entity_poly.pdbx_strand_id
1 'polypeptide(L)'
;RLDSFRVTHYRDGLAKDYVSKVTVLKPDGRVLKTHDVRVNHPLTVDGVNIYQSSYNADPSTLHLVSYSLLAPDASATLLRARVGQSLVTGAGAYTLKVDDLKVENVLPRSSVGLPARPGHGMVNMGPVARYTVLRHGQPPILVKTFLRPMPHGALDYKLVAYRSGHGQGFHFLALPMGPKEGVSLFVHYLGALENAARHGAVASSAVFQRTLAQVEQRQGVELSPIQNHSFLRASLVALQSLHTYPLPFLVLIHGLSLHWAAGLEMTKYPGMSIVYLACILLVVGIFVLFYVPRKRMWLALDDGSAGKTRIIAGGDASRDIEDFSEQFAEFLEKLAGGEQDRTEKRRRS
;
A
#
# COMPACT_ATOMS: atom_id res chain seq x y z
N ARG A 1 13.31 17.26 -7.73
CA ARG A 1 12.15 17.29 -8.64
C ARG A 1 11.78 15.87 -9.03
N LEU A 2 10.51 15.54 -8.91
CA LEU A 2 9.95 14.30 -9.45
C LEU A 2 9.68 14.52 -10.96
N ASP A 3 10.31 13.72 -11.80
CA ASP A 3 10.15 13.82 -13.25
C ASP A 3 9.06 12.89 -13.77
N SER A 4 8.99 11.68 -13.22
CA SER A 4 7.92 10.71 -13.51
C SER A 4 7.77 9.70 -12.37
N PHE A 5 6.56 9.16 -12.24
CA PHE A 5 6.25 8.03 -11.36
C PHE A 5 5.59 6.92 -12.15
N ARG A 6 6.02 5.69 -11.92
CA ARG A 6 5.49 4.51 -12.60
C ARG A 6 5.29 3.37 -11.63
N VAL A 7 4.12 2.75 -11.71
CA VAL A 7 3.81 1.50 -11.03
C VAL A 7 3.86 0.37 -12.05
N THR A 8 4.58 -0.68 -11.76
CA THR A 8 4.52 -1.93 -12.55
C THR A 8 3.67 -2.94 -11.79
N HIS A 9 2.97 -3.80 -12.51
CA HIS A 9 2.05 -4.75 -11.92
C HIS A 9 2.42 -6.18 -12.33
N TYR A 10 2.08 -7.14 -11.48
CA TYR A 10 2.06 -8.55 -11.82
C TYR A 10 0.88 -8.84 -12.76
N ARG A 11 0.84 -10.06 -13.34
CA ARG A 11 -0.25 -10.49 -14.25
C ARG A 11 -1.63 -10.52 -13.58
N ASP A 12 -1.69 -10.66 -12.27
CA ASP A 12 -2.92 -10.62 -11.46
C ASP A 12 -3.37 -9.20 -11.10
N GLY A 13 -2.63 -8.18 -11.55
CA GLY A 13 -2.92 -6.76 -11.30
C GLY A 13 -2.45 -6.23 -9.95
N LEU A 14 -1.72 -7.03 -9.16
CA LEU A 14 -1.06 -6.54 -7.96
C LEU A 14 0.16 -5.68 -8.31
N ALA A 15 0.42 -4.66 -7.51
CA ALA A 15 1.59 -3.83 -7.69
C ALA A 15 2.87 -4.65 -7.44
N LYS A 16 3.80 -4.57 -8.38
CA LYS A 16 5.08 -5.26 -8.34
C LYS A 16 6.22 -4.36 -7.90
N ASP A 17 6.28 -3.16 -8.43
CA ASP A 17 7.36 -2.21 -8.18
C ASP A 17 6.88 -0.77 -8.40
N TYR A 18 7.48 0.14 -7.65
CA TYR A 18 7.22 1.57 -7.70
C TYR A 18 8.51 2.28 -8.06
N VAL A 19 8.50 3.05 -9.14
CA VAL A 19 9.68 3.74 -9.65
C VAL A 19 9.41 5.22 -9.74
N SER A 20 10.13 6.01 -8.93
CA SER A 20 10.17 7.47 -8.99
C SER A 20 11.43 7.92 -9.71
N LYS A 21 11.31 8.50 -10.90
CA LYS A 21 12.43 9.18 -11.55
C LYS A 21 12.61 10.55 -10.92
N VAL A 22 13.72 10.73 -10.21
CA VAL A 22 14.01 11.95 -9.44
C VAL A 22 15.25 12.62 -9.97
N THR A 23 15.16 13.93 -10.17
CA THR A 23 16.29 14.80 -10.49
C THR A 23 16.61 15.71 -9.31
N VAL A 24 17.82 15.57 -8.75
CA VAL A 24 18.35 16.47 -7.73
C VAL A 24 18.95 17.70 -8.39
N LEU A 25 18.52 18.85 -7.92
CA LEU A 25 18.95 20.15 -8.44
C LEU A 25 19.77 20.87 -7.36
N LYS A 26 20.80 21.59 -7.79
CA LYS A 26 21.47 22.59 -6.95
C LYS A 26 20.59 23.84 -6.77
N PRO A 27 20.87 24.70 -5.76
CA PRO A 27 20.12 25.95 -5.59
C PRO A 27 20.12 26.86 -6.82
N ASP A 28 21.15 26.77 -7.64
CA ASP A 28 21.29 27.50 -8.92
C ASP A 28 20.52 26.87 -10.10
N GLY A 29 19.75 25.77 -9.83
CA GLY A 29 18.95 25.06 -10.82
C GLY A 29 19.72 24.03 -11.66
N ARG A 30 21.04 23.93 -11.53
CA ARG A 30 21.83 22.91 -12.24
C ARG A 30 21.51 21.51 -11.75
N VAL A 31 21.41 20.56 -12.70
CA VAL A 31 21.20 19.14 -12.40
C VAL A 31 22.45 18.58 -11.73
N LEU A 32 22.29 18.05 -10.53
CA LEU A 32 23.33 17.34 -9.79
C LEU A 32 23.33 15.86 -10.14
N LYS A 33 22.16 15.23 -10.07
CA LYS A 33 22.00 13.80 -10.34
C LYS A 33 20.55 13.48 -10.72
N THR A 34 20.37 12.53 -11.65
CA THR A 34 19.06 11.95 -11.96
C THR A 34 19.13 10.45 -11.67
N HIS A 35 18.11 9.91 -11.02
CA HIS A 35 18.09 8.49 -10.62
C HIS A 35 16.65 7.96 -10.52
N ASP A 36 16.49 6.67 -10.80
CA ASP A 36 15.25 5.93 -10.58
C ASP A 36 15.24 5.37 -9.15
N VAL A 37 14.53 6.06 -8.25
CA VAL A 37 14.35 5.61 -6.86
C VAL A 37 13.28 4.54 -6.81
N ARG A 38 13.59 3.41 -6.17
CA ARG A 38 12.70 2.25 -5.99
C ARG A 38 12.69 1.81 -4.53
N VAL A 39 11.77 0.95 -4.18
CA VAL A 39 11.79 0.27 -2.88
C VAL A 39 13.13 -0.47 -2.74
N ASN A 40 13.83 -0.25 -1.63
CA ASN A 40 15.18 -0.79 -1.33
C ASN A 40 16.33 -0.32 -2.25
N HIS A 41 16.07 0.62 -3.18
CA HIS A 41 17.10 1.23 -4.02
C HIS A 41 17.06 2.76 -3.89
N PRO A 42 17.57 3.30 -2.77
CA PRO A 42 17.56 4.74 -2.51
C PRO A 42 18.56 5.48 -3.38
N LEU A 43 18.29 6.76 -3.58
CA LEU A 43 19.26 7.71 -4.13
C LEU A 43 20.05 8.33 -3.00
N THR A 44 21.38 8.20 -3.02
CA THR A 44 22.27 8.89 -2.08
C THR A 44 22.95 10.07 -2.75
N VAL A 45 22.83 11.25 -2.14
CA VAL A 45 23.48 12.50 -2.57
C VAL A 45 23.92 13.28 -1.35
N ASP A 46 25.20 13.65 -1.30
CA ASP A 46 25.81 14.44 -0.22
C ASP A 46 25.52 13.90 1.20
N GLY A 47 25.52 12.57 1.35
CA GLY A 47 25.24 11.89 2.62
C GLY A 47 23.76 11.87 3.03
N VAL A 48 22.86 12.33 2.15
CA VAL A 48 21.41 12.21 2.29
C VAL A 48 20.92 11.04 1.46
N ASN A 49 20.19 10.13 2.10
CA ASN A 49 19.52 9.03 1.42
C ASN A 49 18.06 9.41 1.16
N ILE A 50 17.62 9.21 -0.08
CA ILE A 50 16.25 9.49 -0.53
C ILE A 50 15.60 8.14 -0.87
N TYR A 51 14.59 7.77 -0.10
CA TYR A 51 13.85 6.51 -0.24
C TYR A 51 12.47 6.74 -0.84
N GLN A 52 11.97 5.77 -1.58
CA GLN A 52 10.56 5.68 -1.94
C GLN A 52 9.77 5.18 -0.71
N SER A 53 9.01 6.07 -0.07
CA SER A 53 8.25 5.77 1.16
C SER A 53 6.79 5.44 0.85
N SER A 54 6.15 6.26 0.03
CA SER A 54 4.74 6.11 -0.29
C SER A 54 4.43 6.67 -1.68
N TYR A 55 3.22 6.46 -2.13
CA TYR A 55 2.68 7.15 -3.29
C TYR A 55 1.19 7.39 -3.08
N ASN A 56 0.68 8.41 -3.73
CA ASN A 56 -0.74 8.72 -3.73
C ASN A 56 -1.16 9.19 -5.13
N ALA A 57 -2.40 8.94 -5.49
CA ALA A 57 -3.00 9.64 -6.62
C ALA A 57 -3.30 11.06 -6.14
N ASP A 58 -2.49 12.02 -6.58
CA ASP A 58 -2.79 13.46 -6.42
C ASP A 58 -4.15 13.74 -7.05
N PRO A 59 -4.92 14.80 -6.67
CA PRO A 59 -6.33 14.93 -7.05
C PRO A 59 -6.56 14.71 -8.54
N SER A 60 -6.71 13.44 -8.86
CA SER A 60 -6.93 12.93 -10.20
C SER A 60 -8.30 13.37 -10.66
N THR A 61 -8.42 13.66 -11.94
CA THR A 61 -9.71 14.01 -12.50
C THR A 61 -10.47 12.74 -12.85
N LEU A 62 -11.63 12.57 -12.22
CA LEU A 62 -12.59 11.51 -12.56
C LEU A 62 -13.43 11.96 -13.74
N HIS A 63 -13.55 11.13 -14.75
CA HIS A 63 -14.49 11.26 -15.84
C HIS A 63 -15.70 10.40 -15.50
N LEU A 64 -16.83 11.03 -15.22
CA LEU A 64 -18.07 10.36 -14.84
C LEU A 64 -19.09 10.51 -15.96
N VAL A 65 -19.95 9.53 -16.07
CA VAL A 65 -21.11 9.58 -16.96
C VAL A 65 -22.38 9.39 -16.13
N SER A 66 -23.33 10.28 -16.29
CA SER A 66 -24.63 10.25 -15.63
C SER A 66 -25.72 9.88 -16.62
N TYR A 67 -26.48 8.84 -16.31
CA TYR A 67 -27.66 8.39 -17.03
C TYR A 67 -28.91 8.72 -16.22
N SER A 68 -29.91 9.34 -16.82
CA SER A 68 -31.22 9.52 -16.20
C SER A 68 -32.00 8.22 -16.21
N LEU A 69 -32.58 7.84 -15.08
CA LEU A 69 -33.52 6.72 -15.00
C LEU A 69 -34.99 7.16 -15.19
N LEU A 70 -35.25 8.48 -15.07
CA LEU A 70 -36.57 9.06 -15.32
C LEU A 70 -36.79 9.40 -16.81
N ALA A 71 -35.71 9.57 -17.57
CA ALA A 71 -35.71 9.81 -18.99
C ALA A 71 -34.58 9.01 -19.64
N PRO A 72 -34.75 7.68 -19.76
CA PRO A 72 -33.65 6.80 -20.20
C PRO A 72 -33.27 7.03 -21.68
N ASP A 73 -34.13 7.62 -22.48
CA ASP A 73 -33.82 8.02 -23.86
C ASP A 73 -33.02 9.32 -23.96
N ALA A 74 -32.87 10.03 -22.85
CA ALA A 74 -32.01 11.24 -22.81
C ALA A 74 -30.56 10.89 -22.97
N SER A 75 -29.80 11.78 -23.61
CA SER A 75 -28.37 11.65 -23.77
C SER A 75 -27.68 11.62 -22.40
N ALA A 76 -26.68 10.75 -22.26
CA ALA A 76 -25.85 10.69 -21.08
C ALA A 76 -25.09 11.99 -20.87
N THR A 77 -25.03 12.47 -19.63
CA THR A 77 -24.30 13.68 -19.27
C THR A 77 -22.88 13.32 -18.80
N LEU A 78 -21.88 13.90 -19.47
CA LEU A 78 -20.48 13.76 -19.05
C LEU A 78 -20.17 14.77 -17.95
N LEU A 79 -19.61 14.28 -16.87
CA LEU A 79 -19.20 15.07 -15.70
C LEU A 79 -17.71 14.86 -15.45
N ARG A 80 -17.06 15.93 -14.96
CA ARG A 80 -15.67 15.86 -14.51
C ARG A 80 -15.61 16.34 -13.08
N ALA A 81 -14.92 15.59 -12.23
CA ALA A 81 -14.79 15.91 -10.82
C ALA A 81 -13.42 15.52 -10.28
N ARG A 82 -13.01 16.18 -9.20
CA ARG A 82 -11.85 15.80 -8.39
C ARG A 82 -12.33 15.28 -7.05
N VAL A 83 -11.48 14.50 -6.37
CA VAL A 83 -11.75 14.09 -4.99
C VAL A 83 -11.92 15.34 -4.12
N GLY A 84 -12.94 15.36 -3.28
CA GLY A 84 -13.34 16.49 -2.44
C GLY A 84 -14.28 17.50 -3.13
N GLN A 85 -14.45 17.44 -4.45
CA GLN A 85 -15.34 18.34 -5.20
C GLN A 85 -16.80 17.89 -5.09
N SER A 86 -17.69 18.88 -5.05
CA SER A 86 -19.14 18.69 -5.15
C SER A 86 -19.65 19.16 -6.51
N LEU A 87 -20.54 18.37 -7.10
CA LEU A 87 -21.22 18.66 -8.35
C LEU A 87 -22.73 18.70 -8.13
N VAL A 88 -23.41 19.62 -8.77
CA VAL A 88 -24.87 19.65 -8.79
C VAL A 88 -25.37 18.81 -9.97
N THR A 89 -26.35 17.95 -9.73
CA THR A 89 -26.92 17.05 -10.73
C THR A 89 -28.45 16.92 -10.54
N GLY A 90 -29.14 16.21 -11.42
CA GLY A 90 -30.58 15.99 -11.32
C GLY A 90 -31.37 17.30 -11.34
N ALA A 91 -31.08 18.19 -12.29
CA ALA A 91 -31.71 19.52 -12.42
C ALA A 91 -31.65 20.38 -11.11
N GLY A 92 -30.55 20.27 -10.37
CA GLY A 92 -30.36 21.05 -9.15
C GLY A 92 -30.84 20.38 -7.86
N ALA A 93 -31.56 19.26 -7.95
CA ALA A 93 -32.15 18.61 -6.79
C ALA A 93 -31.15 17.77 -5.95
N TYR A 94 -29.98 17.46 -6.51
CA TYR A 94 -29.00 16.59 -5.87
C TYR A 94 -27.60 17.21 -5.91
N THR A 95 -26.86 17.03 -4.84
CA THR A 95 -25.42 17.35 -4.78
C THR A 95 -24.64 16.04 -4.68
N LEU A 96 -23.75 15.79 -5.63
CA LEU A 96 -22.82 14.68 -5.65
C LEU A 96 -21.48 15.15 -5.15
N LYS A 97 -21.03 14.66 -4.00
CA LYS A 97 -19.71 14.93 -3.43
C LYS A 97 -18.80 13.73 -3.67
N VAL A 98 -17.69 13.92 -4.35
CA VAL A 98 -16.68 12.87 -4.53
C VAL A 98 -15.86 12.76 -3.26
N ASP A 99 -16.00 11.63 -2.54
CA ASP A 99 -15.37 11.43 -1.25
C ASP A 99 -13.95 10.86 -1.37
N ASP A 100 -13.78 9.88 -2.28
CA ASP A 100 -12.54 9.11 -2.37
C ASP A 100 -12.38 8.43 -3.73
N LEU A 101 -11.13 8.18 -4.11
CA LEU A 101 -10.75 7.40 -5.27
C LEU A 101 -9.66 6.41 -4.86
N LYS A 102 -9.99 5.12 -4.87
CA LYS A 102 -8.99 4.07 -4.76
C LYS A 102 -8.61 3.60 -6.15
N VAL A 103 -7.38 3.86 -6.56
CA VAL A 103 -6.86 3.44 -7.87
C VAL A 103 -6.64 1.93 -7.89
N GLU A 104 -6.16 1.38 -6.80
CA GLU A 104 -5.97 -0.05 -6.60
C GLU A 104 -6.92 -0.55 -5.51
N ASN A 105 -7.78 -1.48 -5.89
CA ASN A 105 -8.77 -2.08 -5.01
C ASN A 105 -8.54 -3.58 -4.95
N VAL A 106 -7.65 -3.98 -4.05
CA VAL A 106 -7.23 -5.37 -3.88
C VAL A 106 -8.15 -6.07 -2.89
N LEU A 107 -8.82 -7.12 -3.35
CA LEU A 107 -9.78 -7.90 -2.57
C LEU A 107 -9.44 -9.40 -2.63
N PRO A 108 -9.83 -10.18 -1.61
CA PRO A 108 -9.77 -11.63 -1.70
C PRO A 108 -10.62 -12.14 -2.87
N ARG A 109 -10.10 -13.07 -3.65
CA ARG A 109 -10.83 -13.65 -4.80
C ARG A 109 -12.16 -14.27 -4.36
N SER A 110 -12.20 -14.90 -3.19
CA SER A 110 -13.41 -15.49 -2.61
C SER A 110 -14.51 -14.45 -2.33
N SER A 111 -14.14 -13.25 -1.93
CA SER A 111 -15.11 -12.17 -1.62
C SER A 111 -15.79 -11.58 -2.85
N VAL A 112 -15.22 -11.82 -4.03
CA VAL A 112 -15.77 -11.35 -5.33
C VAL A 112 -16.26 -12.50 -6.21
N GLY A 113 -16.45 -13.69 -5.62
CA GLY A 113 -17.00 -14.86 -6.33
C GLY A 113 -16.06 -15.48 -7.38
N LEU A 114 -14.77 -15.15 -7.35
CA LEU A 114 -13.79 -15.72 -8.26
C LEU A 114 -13.18 -17.02 -7.69
N PRO A 115 -12.92 -18.02 -8.55
CA PRO A 115 -12.32 -19.27 -8.10
C PRO A 115 -10.93 -19.03 -7.51
N ALA A 116 -10.60 -19.83 -6.49
CA ALA A 116 -9.26 -19.83 -5.91
C ALA A 116 -8.23 -20.23 -6.98
N ARG A 117 -7.06 -19.54 -6.96
CA ARG A 117 -5.91 -19.90 -7.78
C ARG A 117 -4.70 -20.06 -6.86
N PRO A 118 -3.94 -21.15 -6.96
CA PRO A 118 -2.71 -21.32 -6.17
C PRO A 118 -1.77 -20.12 -6.35
N GLY A 119 -1.29 -19.56 -5.25
CA GLY A 119 -0.40 -18.38 -5.25
C GLY A 119 -1.08 -17.03 -5.53
N HIS A 120 -2.39 -16.99 -5.82
CA HIS A 120 -3.13 -15.78 -6.18
C HIS A 120 -4.44 -15.64 -5.38
N GLY A 121 -4.32 -15.52 -4.06
CA GLY A 121 -5.48 -15.35 -3.16
C GLY A 121 -6.20 -14.01 -3.30
N MET A 122 -5.53 -13.01 -3.87
CA MET A 122 -6.04 -11.64 -4.03
C MET A 122 -6.25 -11.28 -5.50
N VAL A 123 -7.08 -10.28 -5.76
CA VAL A 123 -7.32 -9.72 -7.10
C VAL A 123 -7.51 -8.21 -7.00
N ASN A 124 -6.90 -7.47 -7.91
CA ASN A 124 -7.12 -6.05 -8.03
C ASN A 124 -8.33 -5.78 -8.95
N MET A 125 -9.42 -5.33 -8.35
CA MET A 125 -10.66 -4.97 -9.06
C MET A 125 -10.55 -3.64 -9.83
N GLY A 126 -9.39 -2.97 -9.75
CA GLY A 126 -9.14 -1.69 -10.41
C GLY A 126 -9.73 -0.51 -9.67
N PRO A 127 -9.76 0.67 -10.33
CA PRO A 127 -10.19 1.90 -9.70
C PRO A 127 -11.65 1.87 -9.26
N VAL A 128 -11.88 2.39 -8.04
CA VAL A 128 -13.20 2.56 -7.43
C VAL A 128 -13.36 4.01 -6.99
N ALA A 129 -14.37 4.68 -7.51
CA ALA A 129 -14.79 5.99 -7.03
C ALA A 129 -15.89 5.83 -5.98
N ARG A 130 -15.74 6.54 -4.86
CA ARG A 130 -16.76 6.66 -3.81
C ARG A 130 -17.27 8.08 -3.79
N TYR A 131 -18.58 8.23 -3.79
CA TYR A 131 -19.23 9.54 -3.66
C TYR A 131 -20.48 9.45 -2.81
N THR A 132 -20.82 10.56 -2.19
CA THR A 132 -22.04 10.76 -1.42
C THR A 132 -23.00 11.63 -2.22
N VAL A 133 -24.22 11.16 -2.37
CA VAL A 133 -25.31 11.92 -2.98
C VAL A 133 -26.17 12.50 -1.86
N LEU A 134 -26.30 13.80 -1.86
CA LEU A 134 -27.11 14.57 -0.92
C LEU A 134 -28.36 15.10 -1.62
N ARG A 135 -29.50 15.02 -0.93
CA ARG A 135 -30.76 15.65 -1.30
C ARG A 135 -31.30 16.35 -0.06
N HIS A 136 -31.87 17.54 -0.24
CA HIS A 136 -32.41 18.30 0.89
C HIS A 136 -33.47 17.47 1.67
N GLY A 137 -33.36 17.44 2.99
CA GLY A 137 -34.27 16.73 3.88
C GLY A 137 -34.24 15.20 3.82
N GLN A 138 -33.28 14.60 3.10
CA GLN A 138 -33.14 13.15 3.00
C GLN A 138 -31.78 12.67 3.54
N PRO A 139 -31.70 11.45 4.07
CA PRO A 139 -30.43 10.88 4.49
C PRO A 139 -29.46 10.74 3.30
N PRO A 140 -28.14 10.86 3.53
CA PRO A 140 -27.13 10.72 2.49
C PRO A 140 -27.12 9.32 1.90
N ILE A 141 -26.88 9.24 0.60
CA ILE A 141 -26.73 7.98 -0.13
C ILE A 141 -25.26 7.84 -0.52
N LEU A 142 -24.58 6.83 0.02
CA LEU A 142 -23.22 6.50 -0.35
C LEU A 142 -23.23 5.57 -1.55
N VAL A 143 -22.42 5.90 -2.56
CA VAL A 143 -22.31 5.12 -3.79
C VAL A 143 -20.86 4.82 -4.07
N LYS A 144 -20.60 3.61 -4.57
CA LYS A 144 -19.30 3.17 -5.11
C LYS A 144 -19.49 2.71 -6.54
N THR A 145 -18.68 3.19 -7.46
CA THR A 145 -18.66 2.74 -8.84
C THR A 145 -17.30 2.24 -9.23
N PHE A 146 -17.26 1.12 -9.92
CA PHE A 146 -16.04 0.44 -10.33
C PHE A 146 -15.70 0.81 -11.78
N LEU A 147 -14.44 1.17 -12.06
CA LEU A 147 -14.03 1.53 -13.42
C LEU A 147 -13.99 0.30 -14.32
N ARG A 148 -13.38 -0.80 -13.83
CA ARG A 148 -13.27 -2.03 -14.60
C ARG A 148 -14.59 -2.77 -14.62
N PRO A 149 -15.02 -3.26 -15.79
CA PRO A 149 -16.14 -4.17 -15.85
C PRO A 149 -15.77 -5.51 -15.21
N MET A 150 -16.78 -6.21 -14.71
CA MET A 150 -16.62 -7.56 -14.16
C MET A 150 -17.15 -8.57 -15.20
N PRO A 151 -16.27 -9.42 -15.74
CA PRO A 151 -16.73 -10.46 -16.68
C PRO A 151 -17.48 -11.56 -15.94
N HIS A 152 -18.65 -11.91 -16.42
CA HIS A 152 -19.43 -13.03 -15.92
C HIS A 152 -20.22 -13.71 -17.06
N GLY A 153 -19.86 -14.97 -17.35
CA GLY A 153 -20.45 -15.69 -18.48
C GLY A 153 -20.11 -15.06 -19.83
N ALA A 154 -21.13 -14.78 -20.63
CA ALA A 154 -20.99 -14.20 -21.97
C ALA A 154 -20.98 -12.66 -21.99
N LEU A 155 -21.11 -12.02 -20.83
CA LEU A 155 -21.23 -10.56 -20.71
C LEU A 155 -20.26 -10.00 -19.69
N ASP A 156 -19.97 -8.72 -19.86
CA ASP A 156 -19.38 -7.88 -18.85
C ASP A 156 -20.46 -7.10 -18.08
N TYR A 157 -20.19 -6.80 -16.81
CA TYR A 157 -21.09 -6.06 -15.95
C TYR A 157 -20.41 -4.84 -15.36
N LYS A 158 -21.12 -3.73 -15.32
CA LYS A 158 -20.73 -2.55 -14.55
C LYS A 158 -21.33 -2.64 -13.16
N LEU A 159 -20.49 -2.65 -12.14
CA LEU A 159 -20.94 -2.74 -10.75
C LEU A 159 -21.14 -1.35 -10.16
N VAL A 160 -22.24 -1.21 -9.44
CA VAL A 160 -22.54 -0.09 -8.55
C VAL A 160 -22.92 -0.66 -7.20
N ALA A 161 -22.29 -0.16 -6.13
CA ALA A 161 -22.68 -0.48 -4.77
C ALA A 161 -23.26 0.78 -4.13
N TYR A 162 -24.40 0.67 -3.44
CA TYR A 162 -25.03 1.80 -2.79
C TYR A 162 -25.50 1.45 -1.38
N ARG A 163 -25.61 2.48 -0.52
CA ARG A 163 -26.13 2.38 0.83
C ARG A 163 -26.87 3.66 1.20
N SER A 164 -28.12 3.55 1.65
CA SER A 164 -28.92 4.68 2.15
C SER A 164 -28.79 4.82 3.65
N GLY A 165 -28.50 6.03 4.12
CA GLY A 165 -28.42 6.35 5.55
C GLY A 165 -27.37 5.52 6.29
N HIS A 166 -27.70 5.14 7.54
CA HIS A 166 -26.86 4.34 8.42
C HIS A 166 -27.07 2.81 8.29
N GLY A 167 -27.63 2.35 7.17
CA GLY A 167 -27.86 0.93 6.89
C GLY A 167 -26.61 0.06 7.00
N GLN A 168 -26.78 -1.21 7.31
CA GLN A 168 -25.69 -2.11 7.70
C GLN A 168 -24.86 -2.67 6.54
N GLY A 169 -25.23 -2.46 5.30
CA GLY A 169 -24.51 -3.06 4.16
C GLY A 169 -24.62 -2.26 2.88
N PHE A 170 -23.81 -2.64 1.91
CA PHE A 170 -23.97 -2.15 0.55
C PHE A 170 -24.87 -3.10 -0.23
N HIS A 171 -25.85 -2.54 -0.93
CA HIS A 171 -26.58 -3.21 -1.97
C HIS A 171 -25.77 -3.12 -3.27
N PHE A 172 -25.82 -4.16 -4.09
CA PHE A 172 -25.09 -4.20 -5.34
C PHE A 172 -26.07 -4.22 -6.51
N LEU A 173 -25.75 -3.38 -7.49
CA LEU A 173 -26.45 -3.32 -8.78
C LEU A 173 -25.44 -3.71 -9.86
N ALA A 174 -25.71 -4.79 -10.56
CA ALA A 174 -24.91 -5.26 -11.67
C ALA A 174 -25.63 -4.90 -12.99
N LEU A 175 -25.07 -3.97 -13.75
CA LEU A 175 -25.61 -3.47 -14.99
C LEU A 175 -24.98 -4.24 -16.15
N PRO A 176 -25.75 -4.93 -17.01
CA PRO A 176 -25.19 -5.63 -18.16
C PRO A 176 -24.62 -4.62 -19.17
N MET A 177 -23.47 -4.95 -19.74
CA MET A 177 -22.78 -4.12 -20.71
C MET A 177 -22.96 -4.70 -22.11
N GLY A 178 -23.19 -3.82 -23.06
CA GLY A 178 -23.14 -4.15 -24.48
C GLY A 178 -21.68 -4.19 -25.00
N PRO A 179 -21.47 -4.77 -26.20
CA PRO A 179 -20.10 -5.00 -26.71
C PRO A 179 -19.28 -3.74 -26.99
N LYS A 180 -19.90 -2.62 -27.34
CA LYS A 180 -19.22 -1.39 -27.75
C LYS A 180 -19.42 -0.19 -26.83
N GLU A 181 -20.55 -0.10 -26.14
CA GLU A 181 -21.00 1.13 -25.50
C GLU A 181 -21.26 0.99 -23.99
N GLY A 182 -20.71 -0.03 -23.38
CA GLY A 182 -20.84 -0.21 -21.95
C GLY A 182 -22.30 -0.34 -21.52
N VAL A 183 -22.73 0.48 -20.56
CA VAL A 183 -24.08 0.44 -19.96
C VAL A 183 -25.13 1.13 -20.84
N SER A 184 -24.74 1.85 -21.89
CA SER A 184 -25.65 2.61 -22.75
C SER A 184 -26.75 1.73 -23.35
N LEU A 185 -26.42 0.56 -23.89
CA LEU A 185 -27.37 -0.40 -24.42
C LEU A 185 -28.47 -0.77 -23.41
N PHE A 186 -28.07 -1.02 -22.14
CA PHE A 186 -29.04 -1.34 -21.10
C PHE A 186 -29.94 -0.16 -20.76
N VAL A 187 -29.40 1.05 -20.70
CA VAL A 187 -30.19 2.26 -20.39
C VAL A 187 -31.22 2.55 -21.51
N HIS A 188 -30.80 2.47 -22.77
CA HIS A 188 -31.74 2.62 -23.89
C HIS A 188 -32.77 1.49 -23.93
N TYR A 189 -32.36 0.27 -23.59
CA TYR A 189 -33.30 -0.86 -23.47
C TYR A 189 -34.34 -0.63 -22.37
N LEU A 190 -33.90 -0.09 -21.22
CA LEU A 190 -34.81 0.31 -20.13
C LEU A 190 -35.84 1.35 -20.60
N GLY A 191 -35.37 2.41 -21.30
CA GLY A 191 -36.27 3.43 -21.85
C GLY A 191 -37.26 2.90 -22.85
N ALA A 192 -36.83 2.01 -23.74
CA ALA A 192 -37.70 1.38 -24.72
C ALA A 192 -38.74 0.46 -24.05
N LEU A 193 -38.39 -0.27 -22.99
CA LEU A 193 -39.34 -1.07 -22.21
C LEU A 193 -40.36 -0.18 -21.49
N GLU A 194 -39.93 0.90 -20.89
CA GLU A 194 -40.83 1.86 -20.24
C GLU A 194 -41.79 2.48 -21.24
N ASN A 195 -41.31 2.87 -22.40
CA ASN A 195 -42.14 3.38 -23.49
C ASN A 195 -43.17 2.34 -23.96
N ALA A 196 -42.75 1.09 -24.19
CA ALA A 196 -43.64 0.00 -24.54
C ALA A 196 -44.75 -0.21 -23.50
N ALA A 197 -44.39 -0.19 -22.22
CA ALA A 197 -45.35 -0.31 -21.11
C ALA A 197 -46.38 0.84 -21.09
N ARG A 198 -45.91 2.08 -21.30
CA ARG A 198 -46.81 3.27 -21.40
C ARG A 198 -47.82 3.16 -22.58
N HIS A 199 -47.48 2.43 -23.64
CA HIS A 199 -48.35 2.16 -24.76
C HIS A 199 -49.16 0.85 -24.63
N GLY A 200 -49.23 0.32 -23.39
CA GLY A 200 -50.10 -0.82 -23.09
C GLY A 200 -49.50 -2.20 -23.42
N ALA A 201 -48.19 -2.28 -23.67
CA ALA A 201 -47.57 -3.57 -23.86
C ALA A 201 -47.53 -4.36 -22.55
N VAL A 202 -48.04 -5.58 -22.55
CA VAL A 202 -47.99 -6.49 -21.41
C VAL A 202 -46.62 -7.17 -21.35
N ALA A 203 -46.02 -7.20 -20.17
CA ALA A 203 -44.73 -7.82 -19.98
C ALA A 203 -44.73 -9.31 -20.38
N SER A 204 -43.95 -9.65 -21.40
CA SER A 204 -43.77 -11.01 -21.91
C SER A 204 -42.41 -11.19 -22.54
N SER A 205 -41.96 -12.43 -22.66
CA SER A 205 -40.65 -12.73 -23.28
C SER A 205 -40.58 -12.20 -24.72
N ALA A 206 -41.70 -12.24 -25.47
CA ALA A 206 -41.77 -11.71 -26.82
C ALA A 206 -41.60 -10.18 -26.86
N VAL A 207 -42.20 -9.44 -25.92
CA VAL A 207 -42.03 -7.98 -25.79
C VAL A 207 -40.58 -7.66 -25.45
N PHE A 208 -39.99 -8.34 -24.48
CA PHE A 208 -38.59 -8.12 -24.08
C PHE A 208 -37.62 -8.35 -25.25
N GLN A 209 -37.79 -9.46 -26.01
CA GLN A 209 -36.95 -9.78 -27.17
C GLN A 209 -37.12 -8.76 -28.31
N ARG A 210 -38.36 -8.43 -28.64
CA ARG A 210 -38.66 -7.44 -29.70
C ARG A 210 -38.11 -6.07 -29.36
N THR A 211 -38.25 -5.63 -28.12
CA THR A 211 -37.73 -4.34 -27.66
C THR A 211 -36.20 -4.32 -27.71
N LEU A 212 -35.54 -5.41 -27.32
CA LEU A 212 -34.07 -5.48 -27.42
C LEU A 212 -33.61 -5.39 -28.87
N ALA A 213 -34.23 -6.15 -29.80
CA ALA A 213 -33.92 -6.10 -31.24
C ALA A 213 -34.08 -4.69 -31.83
N GLN A 214 -35.12 -3.96 -31.41
CA GLN A 214 -35.32 -2.56 -31.83
C GLN A 214 -34.21 -1.64 -31.32
N VAL A 215 -33.75 -1.82 -30.07
CA VAL A 215 -32.68 -1.01 -29.51
C VAL A 215 -31.34 -1.37 -30.16
N GLU A 216 -31.05 -2.65 -30.38
CA GLU A 216 -29.87 -3.10 -31.12
C GLU A 216 -29.78 -2.43 -32.49
N GLN A 217 -30.88 -2.45 -33.24
CA GLN A 217 -30.95 -1.82 -34.56
C GLN A 217 -30.71 -0.30 -34.48
N ARG A 218 -31.33 0.39 -33.52
CA ARG A 218 -31.17 1.85 -33.35
C ARG A 218 -29.74 2.24 -32.94
N GLN A 219 -29.09 1.42 -32.10
CA GLN A 219 -27.76 1.68 -31.60
C GLN A 219 -26.63 1.14 -32.50
N GLY A 220 -26.97 0.41 -33.57
CA GLY A 220 -26.01 -0.24 -34.47
C GLY A 220 -25.14 -1.28 -33.72
N VAL A 221 -25.72 -1.95 -32.74
CA VAL A 221 -25.10 -2.99 -31.93
C VAL A 221 -25.74 -4.32 -32.28
N GLU A 222 -24.93 -5.35 -32.45
CA GLU A 222 -25.40 -6.71 -32.69
C GLU A 222 -24.87 -7.63 -31.60
N LEU A 223 -25.78 -8.27 -30.88
CA LEU A 223 -25.46 -9.29 -29.88
C LEU A 223 -25.47 -10.67 -30.50
N SER A 224 -24.49 -11.50 -30.21
CA SER A 224 -24.60 -12.92 -30.57
C SER A 224 -25.78 -13.58 -29.85
N PRO A 225 -26.33 -14.70 -30.33
CA PRO A 225 -27.48 -15.36 -29.70
C PRO A 225 -27.26 -15.67 -28.21
N ILE A 226 -26.05 -16.05 -27.84
CA ILE A 226 -25.66 -16.33 -26.43
C ILE A 226 -25.66 -15.03 -25.62
N GLN A 227 -25.08 -13.95 -26.16
CA GLN A 227 -25.06 -12.64 -25.50
C GLN A 227 -26.46 -12.06 -25.37
N ASN A 228 -27.30 -12.18 -26.39
CA ASN A 228 -28.70 -11.71 -26.38
C ASN A 228 -29.50 -12.38 -25.24
N HIS A 229 -29.46 -13.70 -25.15
CA HIS A 229 -30.14 -14.43 -24.07
C HIS A 229 -29.59 -14.05 -22.70
N SER A 230 -28.25 -13.91 -22.57
CA SER A 230 -27.59 -13.52 -21.32
C SER A 230 -27.95 -12.07 -20.95
N PHE A 231 -27.98 -11.15 -21.91
CA PHE A 231 -28.33 -9.75 -21.73
C PHE A 231 -29.79 -9.58 -21.26
N LEU A 232 -30.73 -10.29 -21.86
CA LEU A 232 -32.15 -10.29 -21.45
C LEU A 232 -32.28 -10.74 -19.97
N ARG A 233 -31.67 -11.86 -19.60
CA ARG A 233 -31.69 -12.35 -18.22
C ARG A 233 -31.06 -11.36 -17.25
N ALA A 234 -29.90 -10.85 -17.59
CA ALA A 234 -29.16 -9.87 -16.75
C ALA A 234 -29.95 -8.57 -16.61
N SER A 235 -30.60 -8.12 -17.68
CA SER A 235 -31.45 -6.92 -17.66
C SER A 235 -32.65 -7.08 -16.75
N LEU A 236 -33.31 -8.24 -16.72
CA LEU A 236 -34.40 -8.49 -15.78
C LEU A 236 -33.96 -8.44 -14.32
N VAL A 237 -32.78 -9.02 -13.98
CA VAL A 237 -32.21 -8.96 -12.66
C VAL A 237 -31.82 -7.51 -12.29
N ALA A 238 -31.24 -6.78 -13.23
CA ALA A 238 -30.90 -5.37 -13.04
C ALA A 238 -32.14 -4.49 -12.82
N LEU A 239 -33.22 -4.71 -13.58
CA LEU A 239 -34.51 -4.03 -13.40
C LEU A 239 -35.11 -4.26 -12.01
N GLN A 240 -35.09 -5.51 -11.53
CA GLN A 240 -35.53 -5.83 -10.18
C GLN A 240 -34.67 -5.10 -9.12
N SER A 241 -33.37 -5.05 -9.30
CA SER A 241 -32.46 -4.33 -8.39
C SER A 241 -32.64 -2.82 -8.47
N LEU A 242 -32.94 -2.27 -9.62
CA LEU A 242 -33.24 -0.83 -9.81
C LEU A 242 -34.51 -0.39 -9.08
N HIS A 243 -35.45 -1.28 -8.86
CA HIS A 243 -36.69 -0.94 -8.10
C HIS A 243 -36.37 -0.49 -6.65
N THR A 244 -35.30 -0.99 -6.07
CA THR A 244 -34.84 -0.59 -4.72
C THR A 244 -33.76 0.49 -4.75
N TYR A 245 -33.28 0.88 -5.91
CA TYR A 245 -32.24 1.88 -6.09
C TYR A 245 -32.81 3.29 -5.78
N PRO A 246 -32.20 4.05 -4.84
CA PRO A 246 -32.84 5.24 -4.28
C PRO A 246 -32.65 6.52 -5.12
N LEU A 247 -31.89 6.47 -6.21
CA LEU A 247 -31.57 7.64 -7.03
C LEU A 247 -32.24 7.56 -8.41
N PRO A 248 -32.71 8.70 -8.94
CA PRO A 248 -33.34 8.74 -10.27
C PRO A 248 -32.30 8.80 -11.42
N PHE A 249 -31.05 8.58 -11.12
CA PHE A 249 -29.95 8.58 -12.09
C PHE A 249 -28.84 7.61 -11.66
N LEU A 250 -28.08 7.15 -12.64
CA LEU A 250 -26.87 6.36 -12.43
C LEU A 250 -25.67 7.22 -12.75
N VAL A 251 -24.72 7.36 -11.83
CA VAL A 251 -23.43 7.99 -12.09
C VAL A 251 -22.37 6.92 -12.07
N LEU A 252 -21.66 6.77 -13.17
CA LEU A 252 -20.66 5.73 -13.38
C LEU A 252 -19.30 6.36 -13.67
N ILE A 253 -18.25 5.79 -13.13
CA ILE A 253 -16.89 6.15 -13.53
C ILE A 253 -16.63 5.56 -14.92
N HIS A 254 -16.27 6.44 -15.88
CA HIS A 254 -15.95 6.09 -17.25
C HIS A 254 -14.44 6.12 -17.52
N GLY A 255 -13.72 7.00 -16.84
CA GLY A 255 -12.29 7.15 -17.02
C GLY A 255 -11.63 7.92 -15.89
N LEU A 256 -10.31 7.94 -15.91
CA LEU A 256 -9.46 8.65 -14.94
C LEU A 256 -8.32 9.35 -15.67
N SER A 257 -8.05 10.58 -15.29
CA SER A 257 -6.77 11.25 -15.55
C SER A 257 -5.96 11.22 -14.27
N LEU A 258 -5.02 10.28 -14.17
CA LEU A 258 -4.21 10.06 -12.97
C LEU A 258 -3.01 11.00 -12.95
N HIS A 259 -2.84 11.70 -11.84
CA HIS A 259 -1.60 12.37 -11.46
C HIS A 259 -1.07 11.67 -10.21
N TRP A 260 0.20 11.36 -10.22
CA TRP A 260 0.83 10.66 -9.11
C TRP A 260 1.70 11.61 -8.30
N ALA A 261 1.56 11.56 -6.99
CA ALA A 261 2.49 12.15 -6.04
C ALA A 261 3.29 11.02 -5.40
N ALA A 262 4.62 11.10 -5.47
CA ALA A 262 5.51 10.18 -4.78
C ALA A 262 5.86 10.75 -3.40
N GLY A 263 5.65 9.97 -2.36
CA GLY A 263 6.18 10.26 -1.03
C GLY A 263 7.62 9.80 -0.96
N LEU A 264 8.54 10.76 -0.83
CA LEU A 264 9.97 10.50 -0.69
C LEU A 264 10.39 10.84 0.74
N GLU A 265 11.04 9.89 1.40
CA GLU A 265 11.63 10.07 2.71
C GLU A 265 13.11 10.39 2.56
N MET A 266 13.56 11.48 3.16
CA MET A 266 14.95 11.90 3.16
C MET A 266 15.56 11.71 4.54
N THR A 267 16.64 10.91 4.62
CA THR A 267 17.33 10.63 5.88
C THR A 267 18.81 10.95 5.77
N LYS A 268 19.36 11.49 6.85
CA LYS A 268 20.80 11.75 7.00
C LYS A 268 21.27 11.19 8.34
N TYR A 269 22.32 10.39 8.31
CA TYR A 269 22.86 9.72 9.51
C TYR A 269 24.27 10.25 9.82
N PRO A 270 24.42 11.47 10.40
CA PRO A 270 25.74 12.06 10.64
C PRO A 270 26.56 11.27 11.67
N GLY A 271 25.92 10.50 12.56
CA GLY A 271 26.57 9.72 13.59
C GLY A 271 27.01 8.30 13.20
N MET A 272 26.79 7.87 11.95
CA MET A 272 27.07 6.48 11.53
C MET A 272 28.53 6.06 11.70
N SER A 273 29.48 6.97 11.47
CA SER A 273 30.91 6.72 11.69
C SER A 273 31.24 6.41 13.14
N ILE A 274 30.56 7.06 14.08
CA ILE A 274 30.72 6.82 15.52
C ILE A 274 30.19 5.43 15.90
N VAL A 275 29.05 5.03 15.32
CA VAL A 275 28.47 3.69 15.52
C VAL A 275 29.42 2.61 15.00
N TYR A 276 30.00 2.77 13.82
CA TYR A 276 30.96 1.81 13.29
C TYR A 276 32.23 1.71 14.18
N LEU A 277 32.75 2.86 14.65
CA LEU A 277 33.87 2.87 15.58
C LEU A 277 33.52 2.13 16.87
N ALA A 278 32.32 2.37 17.43
CA ALA A 278 31.84 1.67 18.61
C ALA A 278 31.73 0.15 18.40
N CYS A 279 31.22 -0.28 17.25
CA CYS A 279 31.18 -1.70 16.91
C CYS A 279 32.60 -2.32 16.82
N ILE A 280 33.54 -1.64 16.20
CA ILE A 280 34.93 -2.10 16.11
C ILE A 280 35.52 -2.24 17.54
N LEU A 281 35.36 -1.21 18.39
CA LEU A 281 35.82 -1.24 19.75
C LEU A 281 35.19 -2.36 20.58
N LEU A 282 33.89 -2.64 20.34
CA LEU A 282 33.20 -3.75 21.00
C LEU A 282 33.82 -5.10 20.60
N VAL A 283 34.06 -5.31 19.30
CA VAL A 283 34.72 -6.55 18.82
C VAL A 283 36.10 -6.70 19.39
N VAL A 284 36.90 -5.63 19.41
CA VAL A 284 38.22 -5.63 20.02
C VAL A 284 38.15 -5.91 21.52
N GLY A 285 37.18 -5.29 22.21
CA GLY A 285 36.98 -5.53 23.67
C GLY A 285 36.59 -7.00 23.94
N ILE A 286 35.73 -7.60 23.13
CA ILE A 286 35.39 -9.04 23.24
C ILE A 286 36.65 -9.88 22.99
N PHE A 287 37.43 -9.55 21.98
CA PHE A 287 38.67 -10.26 21.67
C PHE A 287 39.65 -10.21 22.85
N VAL A 288 39.89 -9.01 23.42
CA VAL A 288 40.73 -8.84 24.63
C VAL A 288 40.20 -9.65 25.79
N LEU A 289 38.88 -9.65 26.02
CA LEU A 289 38.25 -10.41 27.09
C LEU A 289 38.49 -11.93 26.98
N PHE A 290 38.49 -12.45 25.75
CA PHE A 290 38.71 -13.88 25.53
C PHE A 290 40.17 -14.30 25.46
N TYR A 291 41.06 -13.46 24.94
CA TYR A 291 42.46 -13.82 24.71
C TYR A 291 43.42 -13.30 25.78
N VAL A 292 43.06 -12.23 26.52
CA VAL A 292 43.91 -11.73 27.56
C VAL A 292 43.46 -12.30 28.92
N PRO A 293 44.22 -13.26 29.51
CA PRO A 293 43.86 -13.83 30.78
C PRO A 293 44.04 -12.78 31.92
N ARG A 294 43.06 -12.75 32.81
CA ARG A 294 43.15 -11.89 34.01
C ARG A 294 44.02 -12.59 35.02
N LYS A 295 45.16 -11.96 35.35
CA LYS A 295 46.07 -12.37 36.43
C LYS A 295 45.96 -11.36 37.58
N ARG A 296 45.82 -11.84 38.81
CA ARG A 296 45.80 -11.02 40.04
C ARG A 296 46.84 -11.54 41.01
N MET A 297 47.58 -10.63 41.61
CA MET A 297 48.49 -10.94 42.71
C MET A 297 48.17 -10.00 43.84
N TRP A 298 48.28 -10.49 45.06
CA TRP A 298 48.14 -9.69 46.30
C TRP A 298 49.24 -10.06 47.29
N LEU A 299 49.70 -9.08 48.05
CA LEU A 299 50.66 -9.20 49.04
C LEU A 299 50.09 -8.70 50.38
N ALA A 300 50.20 -9.48 51.45
CA ALA A 300 49.90 -9.06 52.79
C ALA A 300 51.19 -8.98 53.56
N LEU A 301 51.42 -7.88 54.26
CA LEU A 301 52.53 -7.64 55.09
C LEU A 301 52.06 -7.75 56.54
N ASP A 302 52.74 -8.56 57.35
CA ASP A 302 52.43 -8.75 58.77
C ASP A 302 53.72 -8.49 59.60
N ASP A 303 53.59 -7.85 60.76
CA ASP A 303 54.71 -7.60 61.67
C ASP A 303 55.09 -8.90 62.38
N GLY A 304 56.15 -9.48 61.89
CA GLY A 304 56.74 -10.68 62.49
C GLY A 304 57.48 -10.41 63.75
N SER A 305 57.63 -11.42 64.63
CA SER A 305 58.43 -11.37 65.85
C SER A 305 59.92 -11.10 65.56
N ALA A 306 60.56 -10.32 66.35
CA ALA A 306 62.00 -10.02 66.27
C ALA A 306 62.43 -9.10 65.10
N GLY A 307 61.62 -8.11 64.73
CA GLY A 307 61.97 -7.10 63.71
C GLY A 307 62.04 -7.62 62.26
N LYS A 308 61.41 -8.75 62.02
CA LYS A 308 61.27 -9.33 60.67
C LYS A 308 59.83 -9.12 60.19
N THR A 309 59.72 -8.72 58.97
CA THR A 309 58.37 -8.60 58.32
C THR A 309 58.04 -9.92 57.65
N ARG A 310 56.85 -10.45 57.94
CA ARG A 310 56.30 -11.64 57.28
C ARG A 310 55.54 -11.20 56.08
N ILE A 311 55.88 -11.74 54.88
CA ILE A 311 55.24 -11.47 53.66
C ILE A 311 54.39 -12.71 53.28
N ILE A 312 53.09 -12.52 53.10
CA ILE A 312 52.19 -13.55 52.58
C ILE A 312 51.78 -13.09 51.19
N ALA A 313 52.12 -13.90 50.20
CA ALA A 313 51.70 -13.61 48.78
C ALA A 313 50.66 -14.65 48.29
N GLY A 314 49.74 -14.19 47.57
CA GLY A 314 48.74 -15.04 46.87
C GLY A 314 48.52 -14.54 45.49
N GLY A 315 48.01 -15.41 44.60
CA GLY A 315 47.69 -15.08 43.25
C GLY A 315 46.59 -15.95 42.69
N ASP A 316 45.89 -15.40 41.70
CA ASP A 316 44.82 -16.06 40.96
C ASP A 316 44.88 -15.70 39.46
N ALA A 317 44.63 -16.65 38.59
CA ALA A 317 44.56 -16.44 37.16
C ALA A 317 43.31 -17.11 36.58
N SER A 318 42.61 -16.40 35.66
CA SER A 318 41.38 -16.91 35.02
C SER A 318 41.64 -18.01 33.99
N ARG A 319 42.86 -18.06 33.43
CA ARG A 319 43.34 -19.04 32.45
C ARG A 319 44.86 -19.15 32.51
N ASP A 320 45.45 -20.18 31.91
CA ASP A 320 46.88 -20.43 31.84
C ASP A 320 47.50 -20.46 33.23
N ILE A 321 46.92 -21.30 34.11
CA ILE A 321 47.30 -21.43 35.51
C ILE A 321 48.77 -21.86 35.65
N GLU A 322 49.23 -22.73 34.75
CA GLU A 322 50.64 -23.21 34.75
C GLU A 322 51.62 -22.06 34.49
N ASP A 323 51.42 -21.29 33.42
CA ASP A 323 52.23 -20.11 33.06
C ASP A 323 52.17 -19.03 34.18
N PHE A 324 51.01 -18.89 34.79
CA PHE A 324 50.88 -17.96 35.94
C PHE A 324 51.62 -18.47 37.17
N SER A 325 51.62 -19.77 37.47
CA SER A 325 52.33 -20.32 38.61
C SER A 325 53.86 -20.19 38.48
N GLU A 326 54.40 -20.35 37.26
CA GLU A 326 55.82 -20.09 36.98
C GLU A 326 56.17 -18.61 37.18
N GLN A 327 55.39 -17.69 36.61
CA GLN A 327 55.60 -16.25 36.80
C GLN A 327 55.44 -15.82 38.26
N PHE A 328 54.57 -16.44 39.02
CA PHE A 328 54.35 -16.17 40.40
C PHE A 328 55.52 -16.70 41.24
N ALA A 329 56.06 -17.89 40.95
CA ALA A 329 57.26 -18.44 41.61
C ALA A 329 58.47 -17.55 41.34
N GLU A 330 58.74 -17.12 40.13
CA GLU A 330 59.82 -16.17 39.80
C GLU A 330 59.69 -14.84 40.56
N PHE A 331 58.45 -14.34 40.70
CA PHE A 331 58.15 -13.13 41.46
C PHE A 331 58.48 -13.32 42.95
N LEU A 332 58.15 -14.49 43.55
CA LEU A 332 58.46 -14.81 44.91
C LEU A 332 59.98 -14.95 45.14
N GLU A 333 60.70 -15.55 44.20
CA GLU A 333 62.21 -15.63 44.28
C GLU A 333 62.86 -14.25 44.23
N LYS A 334 62.34 -13.35 43.34
CA LYS A 334 62.81 -11.95 43.28
C LYS A 334 62.57 -11.19 44.62
N LEU A 335 61.43 -11.43 45.27
CA LEU A 335 61.13 -10.85 46.58
C LEU A 335 62.05 -11.39 47.65
N ALA A 336 62.35 -12.67 47.68
CA ALA A 336 63.23 -13.31 48.64
C ALA A 336 64.68 -12.95 48.37
N GLY A 337 65.13 -12.90 47.10
CA GLY A 337 66.56 -12.54 46.79
C GLY A 337 66.89 -11.08 47.03
N GLY A 338 65.92 -10.16 46.89
CA GLY A 338 66.10 -8.76 47.27
C GLY A 338 66.38 -8.51 48.76
N GLU A 339 66.01 -9.46 49.62
CA GLU A 339 66.30 -9.44 51.05
C GLU A 339 67.75 -9.86 51.38
N GLN A 340 68.31 -10.80 50.62
CA GLN A 340 69.69 -11.21 50.76
C GLN A 340 70.67 -10.09 50.34
N ASP A 341 70.40 -9.37 49.25
CA ASP A 341 71.26 -8.27 48.77
C ASP A 341 71.26 -7.05 49.76
N ARG A 342 70.14 -6.78 50.43
CA ARG A 342 70.02 -5.76 51.45
C ARG A 342 70.69 -6.16 52.74
N THR A 343 70.72 -7.43 53.10
CA THR A 343 71.38 -7.94 54.33
C THR A 343 72.88 -7.95 54.15
N GLU A 344 73.37 -8.26 52.96
CA GLU A 344 74.82 -8.23 52.65
C GLU A 344 75.36 -6.81 52.53
N LYS A 345 74.62 -5.85 52.00
CA LYS A 345 74.98 -4.41 52.05
C LYS A 345 74.97 -3.84 53.44
N ARG A 346 74.11 -4.27 54.36
CA ARG A 346 74.11 -3.86 55.77
C ARG A 346 75.29 -4.48 56.61
N ARG A 347 75.84 -5.59 56.14
CA ARG A 347 77.04 -6.20 56.79
C ARG A 347 78.34 -5.57 56.30
N ARG A 348 78.34 -4.84 55.21
CA ARG A 348 79.54 -4.17 54.64
C ARG A 348 79.58 -2.67 54.89
N SER A 349 78.59 -2.11 55.57
CA SER A 349 78.59 -0.74 56.12
C SER A 349 78.75 -0.80 57.68
#